data_0309f7e6abc605994e4a5ed2326a91b5
#
_entry.id   0309f7e6abc605994e4a5ed2326a91b5
#
_cell.length_a   1.000
_cell.length_b   1.000
_cell.length_c   1.000
_cell.angle_alpha   90.00
_cell.angle_beta   90.00
_cell.angle_gamma   90.00
#
_symmetry.space_group_name_H-M   'P 1'
#
loop_
_entity.id
_entity.type
_entity.pdbx_description
1 polymer ?
#
loop_
_entity_poly.entity_id
_entity_poly.type
_entity_poly.pdbx_seq_one_letter_code
_entity_poly.pdbx_strand_id
1 'polypeptide(L)'
;MFTRWGFTTVFDIASVLKNTTLIRHRIESGEVKGPRILTVGEPFWGKGGTPVYVRGFLEANHISIPDVESTAQATRRVRQQVHDGANGIKIFANSIEADGILTMPLDLAQAIVAEAHRAGKPVFAHVSNDQGIEVAVKSGVDILAHTTPNGDLWSPSFAERLAAHVALTPTLTLWDVESKKGNASPDEIEKGMGRAAQQLRAFSEAGGQILFGTDVGYIEQVDTSEECAWMSRAGMSFQQILASLTTNPAQRFGHSTHSGRIAKGMDADLVVLDGDPGRDIAAFSKVHQVVQGGKLIYPAH
;
A
#
# COMPACT_ATOMS: atom_id res chain seq x y z
N MET A 1 -13.70 -2.51 -11.34
CA MET A 1 -12.25 -2.36 -11.57
C MET A 1 -11.47 -3.43 -10.82
N PHE A 2 -11.31 -3.38 -9.51
CA PHE A 2 -10.48 -4.32 -8.72
C PHE A 2 -10.91 -5.78 -8.80
N THR A 3 -12.22 -6.07 -8.89
CA THR A 3 -12.73 -7.44 -9.02
C THR A 3 -12.25 -8.16 -10.27
N ARG A 4 -12.05 -7.44 -11.39
CA ARG A 4 -11.47 -7.99 -12.62
C ARG A 4 -10.04 -8.51 -12.43
N TRP A 5 -9.31 -7.95 -11.47
CA TRP A 5 -7.92 -8.30 -11.15
C TRP A 5 -7.80 -9.25 -9.96
N GLY A 6 -8.93 -9.85 -9.53
CA GLY A 6 -8.93 -10.89 -8.50
C GLY A 6 -9.01 -10.40 -7.06
N PHE A 7 -9.18 -9.10 -6.82
CA PHE A 7 -9.24 -8.59 -5.45
C PHE A 7 -10.63 -8.78 -4.84
N THR A 8 -10.70 -9.55 -3.76
CA THR A 8 -11.88 -9.71 -2.90
C THR A 8 -11.86 -8.71 -1.73
N THR A 9 -10.67 -8.24 -1.36
CA THR A 9 -10.46 -7.20 -0.36
C THR A 9 -9.34 -6.27 -0.81
N VAL A 10 -9.51 -4.96 -0.61
CA VAL A 10 -8.50 -3.93 -0.88
C VAL A 10 -8.33 -3.02 0.33
N PHE A 11 -7.13 -2.49 0.52
CA PHE A 11 -6.85 -1.44 1.48
C PHE A 11 -6.51 -0.15 0.71
N ASP A 12 -7.40 0.82 0.78
CA ASP A 12 -7.19 2.17 0.26
C ASP A 12 -6.35 2.97 1.26
N ILE A 13 -5.16 3.37 0.86
CA ILE A 13 -4.16 3.98 1.76
C ILE A 13 -4.01 5.49 1.60
N ALA A 14 -4.83 6.12 0.77
CA ALA A 14 -4.95 7.60 0.70
C ALA A 14 -6.18 8.01 -0.12
N SER A 15 -7.20 8.53 0.53
CA SER A 15 -8.43 8.98 -0.13
C SER A 15 -9.20 9.98 0.71
N VAL A 16 -10.33 10.45 0.21
CA VAL A 16 -11.33 11.18 1.00
C VAL A 16 -12.20 10.16 1.73
N LEU A 17 -12.04 10.03 3.04
CA LEU A 17 -12.70 9.02 3.89
C LEU A 17 -14.20 8.90 3.63
N LYS A 18 -14.88 10.03 3.58
CA LYS A 18 -16.32 10.10 3.32
C LYS A 18 -16.71 9.43 2.00
N ASN A 19 -15.94 9.66 0.94
CA ASN A 19 -16.23 9.09 -0.38
C ASN A 19 -16.00 7.58 -0.39
N THR A 20 -14.90 7.12 0.18
CA THR A 20 -14.59 5.69 0.26
C THR A 20 -15.57 4.94 1.15
N THR A 21 -15.99 5.52 2.28
CA THR A 21 -17.01 4.90 3.15
C THR A 21 -18.38 4.81 2.46
N LEU A 22 -18.77 5.80 1.65
CA LEU A 22 -20.00 5.73 0.84
C LEU A 22 -19.95 4.57 -0.18
N ILE A 23 -18.85 4.41 -0.90
CA ILE A 23 -18.67 3.29 -1.84
C ILE A 23 -18.69 1.95 -1.08
N ARG A 24 -18.01 1.86 0.07
CA ARG A 24 -18.03 0.69 0.94
C ARG A 24 -19.46 0.29 1.33
N HIS A 25 -20.28 1.24 1.79
CA HIS A 25 -21.68 0.97 2.15
C HIS A 25 -22.51 0.49 0.98
N ARG A 26 -22.32 1.03 -0.21
CA ARG A 26 -23.02 0.56 -1.42
C ARG A 26 -22.63 -0.87 -1.81
N ILE A 27 -21.39 -1.27 -1.56
CA ILE A 27 -20.95 -2.65 -1.77
C ILE A 27 -21.52 -3.57 -0.70
N GLU A 28 -21.45 -3.18 0.56
CA GLU A 28 -21.95 -3.95 1.71
C GLU A 28 -23.48 -4.15 1.66
N SER A 29 -24.21 -3.15 1.18
CA SER A 29 -25.68 -3.26 0.94
C SER A 29 -26.06 -4.09 -0.28
N GLY A 30 -25.06 -4.46 -1.12
CA GLY A 30 -25.29 -5.18 -2.37
C GLY A 30 -25.83 -4.33 -3.53
N GLU A 31 -25.86 -3.00 -3.39
CA GLU A 31 -26.23 -2.07 -4.46
C GLU A 31 -25.25 -2.14 -5.64
N VAL A 32 -23.96 -2.30 -5.34
CA VAL A 32 -22.92 -2.50 -6.36
C VAL A 32 -22.06 -3.70 -6.00
N LYS A 33 -21.56 -4.40 -7.03
CA LYS A 33 -20.57 -5.47 -6.82
C LYS A 33 -19.18 -4.87 -6.69
N GLY A 34 -18.44 -5.29 -5.68
CA GLY A 34 -17.07 -4.80 -5.44
C GLY A 34 -16.34 -5.61 -4.36
N PRO A 35 -15.05 -5.36 -4.19
CA PRO A 35 -14.28 -5.95 -3.09
C PRO A 35 -14.69 -5.34 -1.75
N ARG A 36 -14.40 -6.03 -0.65
CA ARG A 36 -14.39 -5.40 0.68
C ARG A 36 -13.37 -4.27 0.69
N ILE A 37 -13.75 -3.08 1.16
CA ILE A 37 -12.86 -1.92 1.21
C ILE A 37 -12.48 -1.62 2.65
N LEU A 38 -11.18 -1.69 2.95
CA LEU A 38 -10.56 -1.07 4.11
C LEU A 38 -9.94 0.26 3.67
N THR A 39 -9.92 1.26 4.54
CA THR A 39 -9.39 2.58 4.17
C THR A 39 -8.71 3.26 5.35
N VAL A 40 -7.70 4.07 5.05
CA VAL A 40 -7.10 5.00 6.01
C VAL A 40 -7.78 6.37 5.97
N GLY A 41 -8.44 6.73 4.86
CA GLY A 41 -8.94 8.08 4.60
C GLY A 41 -7.83 9.05 4.20
N GLU A 42 -7.92 10.30 4.67
CA GLU A 42 -6.96 11.35 4.35
C GLU A 42 -5.61 11.11 5.04
N PRO A 43 -4.50 11.19 4.29
CA PRO A 43 -3.17 11.02 4.86
C PRO A 43 -2.77 12.19 5.79
N PHE A 44 -1.77 11.95 6.63
CA PHE A 44 -1.16 12.93 7.51
C PHE A 44 0.19 13.36 6.95
N TRP A 45 0.38 14.65 6.80
CA TRP A 45 1.67 15.29 6.55
C TRP A 45 1.92 16.42 7.55
N GLY A 46 3.17 16.70 7.82
CA GLY A 46 3.57 17.80 8.69
C GLY A 46 3.36 19.16 8.01
N LYS A 47 3.63 20.21 8.74
CA LYS A 47 3.52 21.59 8.25
C LYS A 47 4.31 21.78 6.95
N GLY A 48 3.64 22.29 5.91
CA GLY A 48 4.20 22.49 4.57
C GLY A 48 4.46 21.18 3.80
N GLY A 49 4.11 20.02 4.36
CA GLY A 49 4.43 18.72 3.81
C GLY A 49 3.37 18.12 2.87
N THR A 50 2.41 18.90 2.38
CA THR A 50 1.53 18.45 1.31
C THR A 50 2.35 18.26 0.03
N PRO A 51 2.53 17.02 -0.47
CA PRO A 51 3.43 16.76 -1.59
C PRO A 51 3.08 17.58 -2.84
N VAL A 52 4.09 18.11 -3.52
CA VAL A 52 3.92 19.00 -4.67
C VAL A 52 3.03 18.38 -5.77
N TYR A 53 3.13 17.06 -5.98
CA TYR A 53 2.36 16.34 -6.99
C TYR A 53 0.88 16.10 -6.61
N VAL A 54 0.50 16.32 -5.34
CA VAL A 54 -0.88 16.17 -4.84
C VAL A 54 -1.63 17.50 -4.87
N ARG A 55 -0.94 18.63 -4.73
CA ARG A 55 -1.55 19.97 -4.58
C ARG A 55 -2.52 20.32 -5.70
N GLY A 56 -2.10 20.16 -6.94
CA GLY A 56 -2.96 20.44 -8.10
C GLY A 56 -4.25 19.61 -8.13
N PHE A 57 -4.18 18.35 -7.72
CA PHE A 57 -5.36 17.50 -7.60
C PHE A 57 -6.31 17.98 -6.49
N LEU A 58 -5.79 18.32 -5.32
CA LEU A 58 -6.58 18.83 -4.20
C LEU A 58 -7.28 20.13 -4.57
N GLU A 59 -6.56 21.07 -5.18
CA GLU A 59 -7.10 22.36 -5.63
C GLU A 59 -8.20 22.19 -6.68
N ALA A 60 -7.95 21.39 -7.72
CA ALA A 60 -8.89 21.15 -8.81
C ALA A 60 -10.19 20.48 -8.34
N ASN A 61 -10.13 19.70 -7.26
CA ASN A 61 -11.29 18.98 -6.71
C ASN A 61 -11.86 19.66 -5.45
N HIS A 62 -11.37 20.84 -5.07
CA HIS A 62 -11.80 21.57 -3.86
C HIS A 62 -11.69 20.72 -2.58
N ILE A 63 -10.66 19.88 -2.49
CA ILE A 63 -10.39 19.01 -1.34
C ILE A 63 -9.41 19.75 -0.43
N SER A 64 -9.78 19.91 0.84
CA SER A 64 -8.92 20.47 1.87
C SER A 64 -8.50 19.39 2.86
N ILE A 65 -7.21 19.09 2.89
CA ILE A 65 -6.59 18.22 3.89
C ILE A 65 -5.58 19.07 4.66
N PRO A 66 -5.86 19.44 5.91
CA PRO A 66 -4.97 20.34 6.65
C PRO A 66 -3.67 19.66 7.05
N ASP A 67 -2.59 20.40 7.00
CA ASP A 67 -1.32 20.01 7.60
C ASP A 67 -1.47 19.77 9.10
N VAL A 68 -0.61 18.93 9.66
CA VAL A 68 -0.56 18.69 11.11
C VAL A 68 0.64 19.42 11.68
N GLU A 69 0.37 20.37 12.58
CA GLU A 69 1.40 21.29 13.12
C GLU A 69 1.78 20.99 14.58
N SER A 70 1.01 20.12 15.25
CA SER A 70 1.28 19.75 16.64
C SER A 70 0.79 18.33 16.97
N THR A 71 1.42 17.71 17.95
CA THR A 71 1.05 16.37 18.46
C THR A 71 -0.40 16.34 18.97
N ALA A 72 -0.87 17.42 19.60
CA ALA A 72 -2.25 17.53 20.07
C ALA A 72 -3.26 17.58 18.91
N GLN A 73 -2.96 18.30 17.84
CA GLN A 73 -3.78 18.32 16.63
C GLN A 73 -3.78 16.95 15.95
N ALA A 74 -2.61 16.32 15.81
CA ALA A 74 -2.43 14.99 15.25
C ALA A 74 -3.30 13.96 15.98
N THR A 75 -3.18 13.89 17.29
CA THR A 75 -3.93 12.96 18.13
C THR A 75 -5.46 13.14 17.97
N ARG A 76 -5.95 14.38 17.98
CA ARG A 76 -7.38 14.65 17.76
C ARG A 76 -7.85 14.19 16.39
N ARG A 77 -7.05 14.46 15.33
CA ARG A 77 -7.41 14.06 13.97
C ARG A 77 -7.41 12.54 13.79
N VAL A 78 -6.44 11.82 14.38
CA VAL A 78 -6.45 10.35 14.39
C VAL A 78 -7.73 9.80 15.03
N ARG A 79 -8.10 10.31 16.22
CA ARG A 79 -9.35 9.88 16.90
C ARG A 79 -10.58 10.12 16.04
N GLN A 80 -10.68 11.29 15.43
CA GLN A 80 -11.80 11.62 14.56
C GLN A 80 -11.86 10.70 13.35
N GLN A 81 -10.74 10.48 12.67
CA GLN A 81 -10.68 9.66 11.47
C GLN A 81 -11.02 8.18 11.76
N VAL A 82 -10.56 7.66 12.91
CA VAL A 82 -10.93 6.33 13.39
C VAL A 82 -12.42 6.26 13.75
N HIS A 83 -12.96 7.27 14.45
CA HIS A 83 -14.39 7.38 14.76
C HIS A 83 -15.25 7.38 13.50
N ASP A 84 -14.80 8.07 12.44
CA ASP A 84 -15.50 8.20 11.16
C ASP A 84 -15.35 6.95 10.27
N GLY A 85 -14.69 5.90 10.76
CA GLY A 85 -14.67 4.58 10.15
C GLY A 85 -13.40 4.22 9.38
N ALA A 86 -12.28 4.92 9.61
CA ALA A 86 -10.98 4.51 9.09
C ALA A 86 -10.51 3.18 9.73
N ASN A 87 -9.92 2.33 8.91
CA ASN A 87 -9.40 1.02 9.31
C ASN A 87 -7.89 1.04 9.62
N GLY A 88 -7.22 2.13 9.29
CA GLY A 88 -5.82 2.40 9.54
C GLY A 88 -5.53 3.89 9.43
N ILE A 89 -4.27 4.27 9.53
CA ILE A 89 -3.79 5.65 9.38
C ILE A 89 -2.64 5.64 8.38
N LYS A 90 -2.51 6.72 7.57
CA LYS A 90 -1.37 6.94 6.66
C LYS A 90 -0.64 8.20 7.05
N ILE A 91 0.67 8.10 7.23
CA ILE A 91 1.56 9.26 7.31
C ILE A 91 2.43 9.39 6.07
N PHE A 92 2.86 10.60 5.78
CA PHE A 92 4.01 10.85 4.92
C PHE A 92 5.21 11.12 5.82
N ALA A 93 6.06 10.11 6.02
CA ALA A 93 7.27 10.24 6.83
C ALA A 93 8.23 11.25 6.21
N ASN A 94 8.17 11.38 4.89
CA ASN A 94 8.68 12.54 4.17
C ASN A 94 7.87 12.79 2.88
N SER A 95 7.96 14.03 2.38
CA SER A 95 7.21 14.52 1.23
C SER A 95 8.14 15.21 0.24
N ILE A 96 7.86 15.02 -1.05
CA ILE A 96 8.60 15.70 -2.12
C ILE A 96 8.00 17.10 -2.27
N GLU A 97 8.86 18.12 -2.12
CA GLU A 97 8.56 19.53 -2.26
C GLU A 97 9.32 20.13 -3.45
N ALA A 98 9.00 21.38 -3.83
CA ALA A 98 9.67 22.06 -4.92
C ALA A 98 11.19 22.22 -4.68
N ASP A 99 11.57 22.46 -3.41
CA ASP A 99 12.94 22.73 -3.01
C ASP A 99 13.65 21.52 -2.36
N GLY A 100 13.05 20.32 -2.43
CA GLY A 100 13.65 19.10 -1.89
C GLY A 100 12.67 18.18 -1.19
N ILE A 101 13.14 17.51 -0.15
CA ILE A 101 12.33 16.55 0.62
C ILE A 101 12.15 17.08 2.05
N LEU A 102 10.89 17.30 2.43
CA LEU A 102 10.52 17.67 3.79
C LEU A 102 10.25 16.38 4.61
N THR A 103 10.92 16.27 5.74
CA THR A 103 10.75 15.13 6.65
C THR A 103 9.81 15.50 7.81
N MET A 104 8.85 14.63 8.11
CA MET A 104 7.94 14.80 9.25
C MET A 104 8.74 14.77 10.57
N PRO A 105 8.49 15.70 11.51
CA PRO A 105 9.09 15.65 12.84
C PRO A 105 8.79 14.31 13.53
N LEU A 106 9.81 13.71 14.13
CA LEU A 106 9.70 12.38 14.73
C LEU A 106 8.66 12.32 15.86
N ASP A 107 8.59 13.33 16.70
CA ASP A 107 7.62 13.45 17.79
C ASP A 107 6.18 13.51 17.28
N LEU A 108 5.97 14.16 16.13
CA LEU A 108 4.67 14.20 15.46
C LEU A 108 4.28 12.83 14.92
N ALA A 109 5.20 12.16 14.22
CA ALA A 109 4.99 10.80 13.72
C ALA A 109 4.69 9.82 14.88
N GLN A 110 5.46 9.89 15.97
CA GLN A 110 5.25 9.07 17.17
C GLN A 110 3.87 9.30 17.80
N ALA A 111 3.43 10.56 17.90
CA ALA A 111 2.11 10.88 18.45
C ALA A 111 0.96 10.30 17.59
N ILE A 112 1.09 10.35 16.25
CA ILE A 112 0.12 9.75 15.32
C ILE A 112 0.08 8.23 15.50
N VAL A 113 1.25 7.59 15.46
CA VAL A 113 1.37 6.12 15.57
C VAL A 113 0.83 5.62 16.92
N ALA A 114 1.25 6.23 18.01
CA ALA A 114 0.81 5.85 19.36
C ALA A 114 -0.72 5.94 19.50
N GLU A 115 -1.34 6.99 18.96
CA GLU A 115 -2.79 7.16 19.02
C GLU A 115 -3.53 6.14 18.13
N ALA A 116 -3.00 5.86 16.91
CA ALA A 116 -3.55 4.83 16.03
C ALA A 116 -3.47 3.44 16.67
N HIS A 117 -2.33 3.09 17.26
CA HIS A 117 -2.13 1.82 17.95
C HIS A 117 -3.04 1.69 19.20
N ARG A 118 -3.26 2.78 19.96
CA ARG A 118 -4.21 2.79 21.07
C ARG A 118 -5.63 2.44 20.61
N ALA A 119 -5.98 2.79 19.38
CA ALA A 119 -7.24 2.44 18.73
C ALA A 119 -7.21 1.09 17.99
N GLY A 120 -6.12 0.32 18.08
CA GLY A 120 -5.94 -0.96 17.40
C GLY A 120 -5.85 -0.84 15.87
N LYS A 121 -5.35 0.31 15.37
CA LYS A 121 -5.27 0.59 13.93
C LYS A 121 -3.83 0.56 13.42
N PRO A 122 -3.54 -0.12 12.30
CA PRO A 122 -2.22 -0.12 11.69
C PRO A 122 -1.92 1.25 11.07
N VAL A 123 -0.62 1.57 11.00
CA VAL A 123 -0.12 2.79 10.38
C VAL A 123 0.75 2.47 9.17
N PHE A 124 0.43 3.10 8.05
CA PHE A 124 1.21 3.07 6.82
C PHE A 124 2.07 4.34 6.72
N ALA A 125 3.28 4.23 6.18
CA ALA A 125 4.11 5.39 5.88
C ALA A 125 4.49 5.45 4.41
N HIS A 126 4.28 6.60 3.76
CA HIS A 126 4.99 6.97 2.55
C HIS A 126 6.42 7.34 2.91
N VAL A 127 7.37 6.80 2.17
CA VAL A 127 8.81 7.08 2.30
C VAL A 127 9.40 7.36 0.92
N SER A 128 10.25 8.39 0.83
CA SER A 128 10.92 8.77 -0.44
C SER A 128 12.44 8.54 -0.38
N ASN A 129 13.00 8.40 0.83
CA ASN A 129 14.43 8.16 1.07
C ASN A 129 14.67 7.50 2.44
N ASP A 130 15.93 7.22 2.74
CA ASP A 130 16.34 6.53 3.98
C ASP A 130 16.01 7.33 5.24
N GLN A 131 16.02 8.67 5.19
CA GLN A 131 15.61 9.50 6.32
C GLN A 131 14.11 9.29 6.66
N GLY A 132 13.25 9.20 5.65
CA GLY A 132 11.83 8.87 5.84
C GLY A 132 11.65 7.46 6.40
N ILE A 133 12.44 6.50 5.95
CA ILE A 133 12.44 5.13 6.51
C ILE A 133 12.82 5.17 8.00
N GLU A 134 13.86 5.91 8.36
CA GLU A 134 14.27 6.04 9.77
C GLU A 134 13.17 6.68 10.65
N VAL A 135 12.49 7.71 10.17
CA VAL A 135 11.34 8.30 10.88
C VAL A 135 10.22 7.28 11.04
N ALA A 136 9.86 6.55 9.98
CA ALA A 136 8.83 5.53 10.01
C ALA A 136 9.15 4.42 11.03
N VAL A 137 10.36 3.86 11.00
CA VAL A 137 10.78 2.81 11.93
C VAL A 137 10.83 3.32 13.37
N LYS A 138 11.44 4.49 13.61
CA LYS A 138 11.56 5.06 14.96
C LYS A 138 10.23 5.51 15.56
N SER A 139 9.24 5.81 14.72
CA SER A 139 7.89 6.13 15.19
C SER A 139 7.01 4.91 15.44
N GLY A 140 7.43 3.71 15.00
CA GLY A 140 6.68 2.46 15.19
C GLY A 140 5.62 2.20 14.11
N VAL A 141 5.82 2.71 12.88
CA VAL A 141 4.97 2.42 11.72
C VAL A 141 4.93 0.91 11.44
N ASP A 142 3.79 0.41 10.99
CA ASP A 142 3.57 -1.03 10.74
C ASP A 142 3.90 -1.43 9.30
N ILE A 143 3.70 -0.53 8.32
CA ILE A 143 3.81 -0.85 6.91
C ILE A 143 4.48 0.31 6.16
N LEU A 144 5.58 0.02 5.47
CA LEU A 144 6.15 0.95 4.50
C LEU A 144 5.38 0.81 3.19
N ALA A 145 4.87 1.92 2.69
CA ALA A 145 4.44 2.04 1.31
C ALA A 145 5.63 2.53 0.51
N HIS A 146 5.94 1.74 -0.52
CA HIS A 146 7.03 1.93 -1.48
C HIS A 146 8.42 1.49 -1.04
N THR A 147 9.19 1.01 -2.03
CA THR A 147 10.65 1.06 -2.02
C THR A 147 11.11 2.49 -2.31
N THR A 148 12.40 2.77 -2.23
CA THR A 148 12.98 4.12 -2.42
C THR A 148 13.99 4.11 -3.57
N PRO A 149 13.57 4.16 -4.86
CA PRO A 149 14.47 4.03 -6.01
C PRO A 149 15.55 5.12 -6.09
N ASN A 150 15.33 6.25 -5.43
CA ASN A 150 16.31 7.34 -5.31
C ASN A 150 17.14 7.26 -4.00
N GLY A 151 16.83 6.31 -3.10
CA GLY A 151 17.59 6.04 -1.89
C GLY A 151 18.80 5.15 -2.11
N ASP A 152 19.38 4.61 -1.05
CA ASP A 152 20.50 3.68 -1.12
C ASP A 152 20.08 2.23 -1.42
N LEU A 153 21.03 1.40 -1.79
CA LEU A 153 20.86 -0.05 -1.80
C LEU A 153 20.70 -0.54 -0.36
N TRP A 154 19.77 -1.46 -0.13
CA TRP A 154 19.61 -2.03 1.21
C TRP A 154 20.62 -3.15 1.46
N SER A 155 21.50 -2.92 2.42
CA SER A 155 22.39 -3.98 2.91
C SER A 155 21.60 -5.07 3.62
N PRO A 156 22.13 -6.30 3.74
CA PRO A 156 21.47 -7.38 4.50
C PRO A 156 21.07 -6.95 5.91
N SER A 157 21.98 -6.32 6.66
CA SER A 157 21.71 -5.85 8.02
C SER A 157 20.64 -4.75 8.10
N PHE A 158 20.58 -3.86 7.10
CA PHE A 158 19.50 -2.87 7.02
C PHE A 158 18.17 -3.54 6.72
N ALA A 159 18.13 -4.47 5.77
CA ALA A 159 16.93 -5.21 5.43
C ALA A 159 16.42 -6.08 6.59
N GLU A 160 17.30 -6.76 7.33
CA GLU A 160 16.97 -7.52 8.54
C GLU A 160 16.34 -6.61 9.62
N ARG A 161 16.92 -5.43 9.83
CA ARG A 161 16.36 -4.45 10.78
C ARG A 161 14.95 -3.99 10.33
N LEU A 162 14.75 -3.72 9.04
CA LEU A 162 13.42 -3.36 8.54
C LEU A 162 12.43 -4.52 8.69
N ALA A 163 12.81 -5.73 8.28
CA ALA A 163 11.96 -6.92 8.32
C ALA A 163 11.49 -7.27 9.73
N ALA A 164 12.29 -6.92 10.76
CA ALA A 164 11.93 -7.11 12.15
C ALA A 164 10.84 -6.14 12.66
N HIS A 165 10.63 -5.02 11.99
CA HIS A 165 9.75 -3.96 12.48
C HIS A 165 8.54 -3.68 11.59
N VAL A 166 8.69 -3.78 10.26
CA VAL A 166 7.66 -3.35 9.31
C VAL A 166 7.32 -4.43 8.28
N ALA A 167 6.15 -4.33 7.67
CA ALA A 167 5.86 -4.94 6.38
C ALA A 167 6.18 -3.95 5.25
N LEU A 168 6.30 -4.44 4.01
CA LEU A 168 6.58 -3.64 2.83
C LEU A 168 5.53 -3.86 1.75
N THR A 169 4.97 -2.79 1.21
CA THR A 169 4.21 -2.78 -0.04
C THR A 169 5.10 -2.13 -1.10
N PRO A 170 5.75 -2.88 -2.01
CA PRO A 170 6.88 -2.39 -2.82
C PRO A 170 6.49 -1.39 -3.90
N THR A 171 5.35 -1.56 -4.55
CA THR A 171 4.79 -0.70 -5.62
C THR A 171 5.79 -0.41 -6.75
N LEU A 172 6.44 -1.44 -7.28
CA LEU A 172 7.45 -1.28 -8.33
C LEU A 172 6.85 -0.70 -9.61
N THR A 173 5.59 -1.03 -9.92
CA THR A 173 4.84 -0.46 -11.04
C THR A 173 4.72 1.06 -10.94
N LEU A 174 4.52 1.61 -9.73
CA LEU A 174 4.52 3.05 -9.50
C LEU A 174 5.82 3.69 -10.01
N TRP A 175 6.95 3.13 -9.63
CA TRP A 175 8.26 3.70 -9.98
C TRP A 175 8.57 3.58 -11.47
N ASP A 176 8.15 2.51 -12.12
CA ASP A 176 8.27 2.35 -13.56
C ASP A 176 7.43 3.40 -14.30
N VAL A 177 6.18 3.63 -13.88
CA VAL A 177 5.30 4.66 -14.44
C VAL A 177 5.86 6.07 -14.21
N GLU A 178 6.28 6.40 -13.00
CA GLU A 178 6.77 7.74 -12.65
C GLU A 178 8.09 8.07 -13.35
N SER A 179 9.01 7.10 -13.46
CA SER A 179 10.26 7.30 -14.17
C SER A 179 10.05 7.60 -15.66
N LYS A 180 9.05 7.00 -16.28
CA LYS A 180 8.69 7.25 -17.68
C LYS A 180 8.03 8.62 -17.89
N LYS A 181 7.31 9.15 -16.90
CA LYS A 181 6.73 10.50 -16.96
C LYS A 181 7.78 11.60 -16.81
N GLY A 182 8.82 11.36 -16.02
CA GLY A 182 9.81 12.35 -15.60
C GLY A 182 10.89 12.70 -16.62
N ASN A 183 10.80 12.28 -17.89
CA ASN A 183 11.83 12.44 -18.91
C ASN A 183 13.22 11.88 -18.54
N ALA A 184 13.27 10.90 -17.62
CA ALA A 184 14.50 10.20 -17.29
C ALA A 184 15.02 9.43 -18.50
N SER A 185 16.33 9.36 -18.67
CA SER A 185 16.95 8.54 -19.72
C SER A 185 16.71 7.04 -19.45
N PRO A 186 16.75 6.17 -20.46
CA PRO A 186 16.63 4.72 -20.27
C PRO A 186 17.58 4.16 -19.22
N ASP A 187 18.81 4.65 -19.16
CA ASP A 187 19.81 4.22 -18.18
C ASP A 187 19.45 4.64 -16.75
N GLU A 188 18.88 5.82 -16.55
CA GLU A 188 18.40 6.29 -15.25
C GLU A 188 17.19 5.47 -14.78
N ILE A 189 16.28 5.15 -15.69
CA ILE A 189 15.12 4.28 -15.41
C ILE A 189 15.61 2.90 -14.99
N GLU A 190 16.49 2.27 -15.77
CA GLU A 190 17.03 0.95 -15.45
C GLU A 190 17.75 0.95 -14.12
N LYS A 191 18.55 1.96 -13.83
CA LYS A 191 19.27 2.10 -12.56
C LYS A 191 18.33 2.28 -11.37
N GLY A 192 17.30 3.12 -11.50
CA GLY A 192 16.31 3.34 -10.45
C GLY A 192 15.49 2.08 -10.17
N MET A 193 15.00 1.42 -11.22
CA MET A 193 14.24 0.18 -11.10
C MET A 193 15.10 -0.98 -10.58
N GLY A 194 16.35 -1.06 -11.01
CA GLY A 194 17.31 -2.03 -10.48
C GLY A 194 17.55 -1.86 -8.98
N ARG A 195 17.59 -0.62 -8.48
CA ARG A 195 17.69 -0.31 -7.05
C ARG A 195 16.43 -0.70 -6.29
N ALA A 196 15.26 -0.32 -6.77
CA ALA A 196 13.98 -0.70 -6.16
C ALA A 196 13.79 -2.23 -6.09
N ALA A 197 14.17 -2.94 -7.15
CA ALA A 197 14.16 -4.40 -7.18
C ALA A 197 15.16 -5.02 -6.21
N GLN A 198 16.37 -4.43 -6.06
CA GLN A 198 17.35 -4.86 -5.08
C GLN A 198 16.87 -4.68 -3.64
N GLN A 199 16.22 -3.56 -3.35
CA GLN A 199 15.63 -3.28 -2.03
C GLN A 199 14.56 -4.32 -1.68
N LEU A 200 13.66 -4.62 -2.62
CA LEU A 200 12.65 -5.67 -2.44
C LEU A 200 13.29 -7.05 -2.24
N ARG A 201 14.33 -7.39 -3.02
CA ARG A 201 15.06 -8.64 -2.88
C ARG A 201 15.68 -8.76 -1.49
N ALA A 202 16.44 -7.76 -1.05
CA ALA A 202 17.08 -7.75 0.25
C ALA A 202 16.07 -7.92 1.39
N PHE A 203 14.92 -7.22 1.32
CA PHE A 203 13.85 -7.33 2.29
C PHE A 203 13.20 -8.73 2.29
N SER A 204 12.97 -9.31 1.11
CA SER A 204 12.43 -10.67 0.96
C SER A 204 13.38 -11.74 1.51
N GLU A 205 14.69 -11.62 1.21
CA GLU A 205 15.75 -12.53 1.70
C GLU A 205 15.90 -12.44 3.23
N ALA A 206 15.68 -11.27 3.80
CA ALA A 206 15.64 -11.06 5.26
C ALA A 206 14.35 -11.63 5.93
N GLY A 207 13.45 -12.26 5.16
CA GLY A 207 12.19 -12.82 5.67
C GLY A 207 11.12 -11.78 5.96
N GLY A 208 11.25 -10.57 5.41
CA GLY A 208 10.29 -9.49 5.58
C GLY A 208 8.91 -9.80 5.01
N GLN A 209 7.87 -9.36 5.70
CA GLN A 209 6.49 -9.54 5.24
C GLN A 209 6.16 -8.57 4.11
N ILE A 210 5.87 -9.10 2.93
CA ILE A 210 5.55 -8.32 1.74
C ILE A 210 4.03 -8.35 1.52
N LEU A 211 3.45 -7.18 1.24
CA LEU A 211 2.06 -6.98 0.87
C LEU A 211 2.01 -6.50 -0.58
N PHE A 212 1.08 -7.03 -1.36
CA PHE A 212 0.92 -6.63 -2.76
C PHE A 212 0.25 -5.25 -2.86
N GLY A 213 0.75 -4.40 -3.75
CA GLY A 213 0.14 -3.12 -4.09
C GLY A 213 0.87 -2.44 -5.25
N THR A 214 0.14 -1.66 -6.06
CA THR A 214 0.64 -0.95 -7.25
C THR A 214 0.58 0.56 -7.13
N ASP A 215 -0.07 1.07 -6.08
CA ASP A 215 -0.46 2.48 -5.92
C ASP A 215 -1.46 2.98 -6.97
N VAL A 216 -2.31 2.05 -7.48
CA VAL A 216 -3.41 2.42 -8.38
C VAL A 216 -4.36 3.41 -7.70
N GLY A 217 -4.71 4.45 -8.42
CA GLY A 217 -5.44 5.62 -7.90
C GLY A 217 -4.57 6.86 -7.93
N TYR A 218 -3.30 6.75 -7.57
CA TYR A 218 -2.27 7.72 -7.92
C TYR A 218 -1.79 7.50 -9.38
N ILE A 219 -1.45 6.27 -9.74
CA ILE A 219 -1.26 5.89 -11.15
C ILE A 219 -2.58 5.39 -11.75
N GLU A 220 -2.76 5.62 -13.07
CA GLU A 220 -3.96 5.18 -13.79
C GLU A 220 -3.93 3.70 -14.16
N GLN A 221 -2.74 3.08 -14.11
CA GLN A 221 -2.56 1.68 -14.49
C GLN A 221 -3.19 0.75 -13.46
N VAL A 222 -4.19 -0.01 -13.88
CA VAL A 222 -4.92 -0.97 -13.03
C VAL A 222 -4.49 -2.42 -13.25
N ASP A 223 -3.69 -2.68 -14.29
CA ASP A 223 -3.15 -3.99 -14.61
C ASP A 223 -2.07 -4.37 -13.59
N THR A 224 -2.26 -5.52 -12.95
CA THR A 224 -1.36 -6.02 -11.90
C THR A 224 -0.23 -6.92 -12.43
N SER A 225 -0.23 -7.21 -13.73
CA SER A 225 0.77 -8.11 -14.35
C SER A 225 2.19 -7.60 -14.21
N GLU A 226 2.36 -6.28 -14.31
CA GLU A 226 3.67 -5.63 -14.24
C GLU A 226 4.26 -5.68 -12.84
N GLU A 227 3.46 -5.47 -11.78
CA GLU A 227 3.92 -5.63 -10.41
C GLU A 227 4.36 -7.07 -10.12
N CYS A 228 3.57 -8.07 -10.54
CA CYS A 228 3.94 -9.47 -10.42
C CYS A 228 5.25 -9.78 -11.17
N ALA A 229 5.42 -9.24 -12.38
CA ALA A 229 6.65 -9.41 -13.16
C ALA A 229 7.86 -8.76 -12.48
N TRP A 230 7.73 -7.56 -11.95
CA TRP A 230 8.79 -6.89 -11.18
C TRP A 230 9.15 -7.62 -9.89
N MET A 231 8.15 -8.11 -9.13
CA MET A 231 8.40 -8.93 -7.94
C MET A 231 9.20 -10.20 -8.30
N SER A 232 8.85 -10.86 -9.40
CA SER A 232 9.60 -12.02 -9.92
C SER A 232 11.03 -11.66 -10.35
N ARG A 233 11.22 -10.55 -11.08
CA ARG A 233 12.55 -10.04 -11.45
C ARG A 233 13.38 -9.66 -10.24
N ALA A 234 12.76 -9.19 -9.16
CA ALA A 234 13.40 -8.95 -7.87
C ALA A 234 13.84 -10.26 -7.16
N GLY A 235 13.51 -11.43 -7.70
CA GLY A 235 13.89 -12.74 -7.18
C GLY A 235 12.86 -13.41 -6.28
N MET A 236 11.65 -12.86 -6.16
CA MET A 236 10.61 -13.54 -5.40
C MET A 236 10.09 -14.77 -6.13
N SER A 237 9.92 -15.85 -5.41
CA SER A 237 9.26 -17.06 -5.91
C SER A 237 7.75 -16.83 -6.08
N PHE A 238 7.10 -17.70 -6.88
CA PHE A 238 5.65 -17.62 -7.03
C PHE A 238 4.91 -17.77 -5.69
N GLN A 239 5.43 -18.59 -4.77
CA GLN A 239 4.85 -18.76 -3.43
C GLN A 239 4.92 -17.48 -2.61
N GLN A 240 6.00 -16.74 -2.69
CA GLN A 240 6.14 -15.45 -2.00
C GLN A 240 5.21 -14.37 -2.60
N ILE A 241 5.06 -14.35 -3.94
CA ILE A 241 4.11 -13.46 -4.61
C ILE A 241 2.68 -13.84 -4.24
N LEU A 242 2.34 -15.12 -4.25
CA LEU A 242 1.01 -15.60 -3.80
C LEU A 242 0.76 -15.23 -2.34
N ALA A 243 1.73 -15.40 -1.46
CA ALA A 243 1.62 -15.03 -0.05
C ALA A 243 1.35 -13.52 0.13
N SER A 244 1.98 -12.66 -0.68
CA SER A 244 1.77 -11.20 -0.64
C SER A 244 0.34 -10.79 -1.04
N LEU A 245 -0.32 -11.61 -1.84
CA LEU A 245 -1.71 -11.43 -2.27
C LEU A 245 -2.75 -12.07 -1.33
N THR A 246 -2.32 -12.98 -0.44
CA THR A 246 -3.25 -13.87 0.29
C THR A 246 -2.93 -13.93 1.79
N THR A 247 -2.00 -14.77 2.19
CA THR A 247 -1.73 -15.06 3.62
C THR A 247 -1.12 -13.88 4.36
N ASN A 248 -0.23 -13.12 3.73
CA ASN A 248 0.42 -11.99 4.38
C ASN A 248 -0.55 -10.86 4.74
N PRO A 249 -1.40 -10.34 3.81
CA PRO A 249 -2.39 -9.33 4.17
C PRO A 249 -3.44 -9.89 5.15
N ALA A 250 -3.87 -11.14 5.02
CA ALA A 250 -4.79 -11.74 5.98
C ALA A 250 -4.20 -11.77 7.40
N GLN A 251 -2.93 -12.09 7.53
CA GLN A 251 -2.22 -12.05 8.83
C GLN A 251 -2.04 -10.62 9.33
N ARG A 252 -1.55 -9.72 8.49
CA ARG A 252 -1.24 -8.34 8.86
C ARG A 252 -2.47 -7.57 9.35
N PHE A 253 -3.62 -7.82 8.75
CA PHE A 253 -4.86 -7.11 9.05
C PHE A 253 -5.83 -7.91 9.95
N GLY A 254 -5.37 -9.01 10.57
CA GLY A 254 -6.15 -9.77 11.55
C GLY A 254 -7.27 -10.63 10.95
N HIS A 255 -7.17 -10.99 9.67
CA HIS A 255 -8.18 -11.81 8.97
C HIS A 255 -7.76 -13.26 8.73
N SER A 256 -6.64 -13.72 9.28
CA SER A 256 -6.08 -15.06 9.02
C SER A 256 -6.98 -16.23 9.46
N THR A 257 -7.97 -15.99 10.34
CA THR A 257 -8.98 -16.98 10.75
C THR A 257 -10.14 -17.09 9.75
N HIS A 258 -10.28 -16.13 8.84
CA HIS A 258 -11.39 -16.02 7.88
C HIS A 258 -10.94 -16.09 6.42
N SER A 259 -9.75 -15.58 6.08
CA SER A 259 -9.27 -15.45 4.70
C SER A 259 -7.78 -15.75 4.55
N GLY A 260 -7.25 -15.63 3.32
CA GLY A 260 -5.85 -15.82 2.98
C GLY A 260 -5.45 -17.24 2.59
N ARG A 261 -6.33 -18.24 2.77
CA ARG A 261 -6.10 -19.63 2.32
C ARG A 261 -7.43 -20.34 2.05
N ILE A 262 -7.37 -21.41 1.28
CA ILE A 262 -8.52 -22.29 1.06
C ILE A 262 -8.49 -23.39 2.14
N ALA A 263 -9.47 -23.32 3.06
CA ALA A 263 -9.64 -24.33 4.11
C ALA A 263 -11.11 -24.37 4.56
N LYS A 264 -11.53 -25.49 5.14
CA LYS A 264 -12.88 -25.63 5.72
C LYS A 264 -13.10 -24.60 6.83
N GLY A 265 -14.22 -23.89 6.77
CA GLY A 265 -14.60 -22.87 7.76
C GLY A 265 -14.06 -21.46 7.48
N MET A 266 -13.30 -21.29 6.38
CA MET A 266 -12.90 -19.95 5.91
C MET A 266 -14.01 -19.30 5.09
N ASP A 267 -13.94 -17.98 4.95
CA ASP A 267 -14.79 -17.26 4.00
C ASP A 267 -14.56 -17.78 2.59
N ALA A 268 -15.63 -17.89 1.81
CA ALA A 268 -15.53 -18.34 0.43
C ALA A 268 -15.14 -17.17 -0.50
N ASP A 269 -13.96 -16.62 -0.26
CA ASP A 269 -13.30 -15.61 -1.09
C ASP A 269 -12.28 -16.32 -1.99
N LEU A 270 -12.64 -16.51 -3.27
CA LEU A 270 -11.90 -17.36 -4.21
C LEU A 270 -11.62 -16.60 -5.50
N VAL A 271 -10.42 -16.82 -6.05
CA VAL A 271 -10.04 -16.35 -7.38
C VAL A 271 -9.68 -17.55 -8.23
N VAL A 272 -10.34 -17.69 -9.39
CA VAL A 272 -10.03 -18.68 -10.41
C VAL A 272 -9.21 -18.02 -11.49
N LEU A 273 -8.08 -18.59 -11.83
CA LEU A 273 -7.15 -18.07 -12.85
C LEU A 273 -7.16 -18.95 -14.11
N ASP A 274 -6.99 -18.31 -15.27
CA ASP A 274 -6.74 -18.98 -16.55
C ASP A 274 -5.25 -19.29 -16.71
N GLY A 275 -4.74 -20.22 -15.91
CA GLY A 275 -3.34 -20.64 -15.93
C GLY A 275 -2.77 -20.90 -14.55
N ASP A 276 -1.57 -21.46 -14.54
CA ASP A 276 -0.83 -21.82 -13.33
C ASP A 276 0.28 -20.78 -13.09
N PRO A 277 0.17 -19.90 -12.06
CA PRO A 277 1.19 -18.90 -11.77
C PRO A 277 2.53 -19.52 -11.29
N GLY A 278 2.52 -20.79 -10.91
CA GLY A 278 3.75 -21.53 -10.63
C GLY A 278 4.57 -21.86 -11.88
N ARG A 279 3.93 -21.81 -13.06
CA ARG A 279 4.59 -22.00 -14.37
C ARG A 279 4.80 -20.70 -15.12
N ASP A 280 3.86 -19.75 -14.99
CA ASP A 280 3.89 -18.46 -15.66
C ASP A 280 3.34 -17.40 -14.71
N ILE A 281 4.21 -16.53 -14.19
CA ILE A 281 3.84 -15.46 -13.27
C ILE A 281 2.73 -14.56 -13.84
N ALA A 282 2.67 -14.38 -15.16
CA ALA A 282 1.61 -13.60 -15.80
C ALA A 282 0.21 -14.19 -15.59
N ALA A 283 0.10 -15.47 -15.18
CA ALA A 283 -1.18 -16.08 -14.85
C ALA A 283 -1.87 -15.45 -13.64
N PHE A 284 -1.15 -14.79 -12.73
CA PHE A 284 -1.77 -14.04 -11.63
C PHE A 284 -2.75 -12.97 -12.11
N SER A 285 -2.53 -12.40 -13.30
CA SER A 285 -3.40 -11.36 -13.89
C SER A 285 -4.46 -11.92 -14.85
N LYS A 286 -4.44 -13.24 -15.13
CA LYS A 286 -5.42 -13.92 -16.00
C LYS A 286 -6.60 -14.42 -15.18
N VAL A 287 -7.39 -13.50 -14.63
CA VAL A 287 -8.51 -13.81 -13.75
C VAL A 287 -9.72 -14.27 -14.55
N HIS A 288 -10.17 -15.50 -14.32
CA HIS A 288 -11.37 -16.09 -14.91
C HIS A 288 -12.63 -15.73 -14.11
N GLN A 289 -12.59 -15.95 -12.79
CA GLN A 289 -13.72 -15.69 -11.90
C GLN A 289 -13.27 -15.20 -10.53
N VAL A 290 -14.10 -14.39 -9.90
CA VAL A 290 -13.92 -13.97 -8.51
C VAL A 290 -15.20 -14.21 -7.73
N VAL A 291 -15.07 -14.95 -6.64
CA VAL A 291 -16.13 -15.24 -5.67
C VAL A 291 -15.77 -14.53 -4.37
N GLN A 292 -16.73 -13.84 -3.76
CA GLN A 292 -16.59 -13.22 -2.47
C GLN A 292 -17.77 -13.60 -1.56
N GLY A 293 -17.47 -14.13 -0.39
CA GLY A 293 -18.49 -14.63 0.52
C GLY A 293 -19.42 -15.65 -0.12
N GLY A 294 -18.92 -16.49 -1.03
CA GLY A 294 -19.69 -17.48 -1.79
C GLY A 294 -20.50 -16.92 -2.96
N LYS A 295 -20.42 -15.62 -3.26
CA LYS A 295 -21.15 -14.97 -4.36
C LYS A 295 -20.19 -14.61 -5.49
N LEU A 296 -20.60 -14.87 -6.75
CA LEU A 296 -19.83 -14.44 -7.93
C LEU A 296 -19.91 -12.92 -8.07
N ILE A 297 -18.75 -12.27 -8.02
CA ILE A 297 -18.63 -10.81 -8.20
C ILE A 297 -17.95 -10.41 -9.52
N TYR A 298 -17.25 -11.35 -10.17
CA TYR A 298 -16.66 -11.19 -11.51
C TYR A 298 -16.66 -12.55 -12.25
N PRO A 299 -16.99 -12.60 -13.57
CA PRO A 299 -17.55 -11.50 -14.35
C PRO A 299 -18.91 -11.05 -13.81
N ALA A 300 -19.24 -9.78 -14.02
CA ALA A 300 -20.58 -9.28 -13.72
C ALA A 300 -21.53 -9.77 -14.81
N HIS A 301 -22.59 -10.49 -14.44
CA HIS A 301 -23.71 -10.84 -15.33
C HIS A 301 -24.70 -9.71 -15.35
#